data_3285ad00c5855008bf5bf087bd5f7ec0
#
_entry.id   3285ad00c5855008bf5bf087bd5f7ec0
#
_cell.length_a   1.000
_cell.length_b   1.000
_cell.length_c   1.000
_cell.angle_alpha   90.00
_cell.angle_beta   90.00
_cell.angle_gamma   90.00
#
_symmetry.space_group_name_H-M   'P 1'
#
loop_
_entity.id
_entity.type
_entity.pdbx_description
1 polymer ?
#
loop_
_entity_poly.entity_id
_entity_poly.type
_entity_poly.pdbx_seq_one_letter_code
_entity_poly.pdbx_strand_id
1 'polypeptide(L)'
;MIQLSGQNEVKRKGLLEFLRDPSSFSKCIPNLESLEVKSASEFSAKFKVEVPEEMDITYLKNLGMKMNFKISSHDNAVTMHGEGRSMGLKLKIDINVEIIEREAYSIMSWNASFDAGLLEKLLGKEKIKEFSDSIILKMVECINS
;
A
#
# COMPACT_ATOMS: atom_id res chain seq x y z
N MET A 1 4.96 -15.91 0.36
CA MET A 1 4.17 -14.83 0.97
C MET A 1 5.03 -14.04 1.94
N ILE A 2 4.97 -12.73 1.86
CA ILE A 2 5.76 -11.83 2.70
C ILE A 2 4.81 -11.12 3.66
N GLN A 3 5.15 -11.08 4.94
CA GLN A 3 4.35 -10.40 5.95
C GLN A 3 5.13 -9.25 6.56
N LEU A 4 4.47 -8.10 6.68
CA LEU A 4 5.00 -6.89 7.29
C LEU A 4 4.02 -6.38 8.33
N SER A 5 4.52 -5.73 9.36
CA SER A 5 3.68 -5.12 10.37
C SER A 5 4.38 -3.92 10.98
N GLY A 6 3.61 -3.03 11.56
CA GLY A 6 4.15 -1.85 12.21
C GLY A 6 3.12 -1.10 13.01
N GLN A 7 3.58 -0.09 13.73
CA GLN A 7 2.76 0.79 14.52
C GLN A 7 3.33 2.20 14.43
N ASN A 8 2.48 3.17 14.13
CA ASN A 8 2.89 4.55 13.92
C ASN A 8 1.95 5.52 14.64
N GLU A 9 2.52 6.58 15.18
CA GLU A 9 1.75 7.73 15.63
C GLU A 9 1.42 8.61 14.44
N VAL A 10 0.17 9.02 14.32
CA VAL A 10 -0.29 9.88 13.23
C VAL A 10 -1.00 11.08 13.82
N LYS A 11 -0.55 12.26 13.46
CA LYS A 11 -1.10 13.53 13.96
C LYS A 11 -2.33 13.99 13.20
N ARG A 12 -2.67 13.34 12.11
CA ARG A 12 -3.83 13.70 11.28
C ARG A 12 -5.12 13.45 12.03
N LYS A 13 -5.99 14.44 12.08
CA LYS A 13 -7.35 14.30 12.59
C LYS A 13 -8.23 13.60 11.55
N GLY A 14 -9.18 12.79 11.98
CA GLY A 14 -10.07 12.07 11.08
C GLY A 14 -9.35 10.99 10.29
N LEU A 15 -8.39 10.31 10.91
CA LEU A 15 -7.60 9.28 10.25
C LEU A 15 -8.45 8.14 9.70
N LEU A 16 -9.46 7.68 10.46
CA LEU A 16 -10.34 6.61 10.01
C LEU A 16 -11.09 7.00 8.74
N GLU A 17 -11.67 8.18 8.70
CA GLU A 17 -12.38 8.70 7.54
C GLU A 17 -11.44 8.87 6.34
N PHE A 18 -10.22 9.32 6.60
CA PHE A 18 -9.20 9.47 5.56
C PHE A 18 -8.82 8.13 4.93
N LEU A 19 -8.59 7.10 5.75
CA LEU A 19 -8.14 5.79 5.26
C LEU A 19 -9.24 5.00 4.56
N ARG A 20 -10.49 5.19 4.91
CA ARG A 20 -11.59 4.51 4.24
C ARG A 20 -12.13 5.23 3.02
N ASP A 21 -11.64 6.42 2.73
CA ASP A 21 -12.00 7.18 1.54
C ASP A 21 -10.94 7.01 0.45
N PRO A 22 -11.24 6.26 -0.65
CA PRO A 22 -10.27 6.05 -1.72
C PRO A 22 -9.73 7.34 -2.33
N SER A 23 -10.57 8.37 -2.43
CA SER A 23 -10.16 9.65 -3.01
C SER A 23 -9.14 10.39 -2.13
N SER A 24 -9.16 10.14 -0.84
CA SER A 24 -8.26 10.78 0.12
C SER A 24 -6.92 10.07 0.21
N PHE A 25 -6.92 8.81 0.63
CA PHE A 25 -5.65 8.14 0.91
C PHE A 25 -4.89 7.70 -0.33
N SER A 26 -5.58 7.51 -1.46
CA SER A 26 -4.90 7.11 -2.71
C SER A 26 -3.85 8.11 -3.16
N LYS A 27 -3.98 9.38 -2.76
CA LYS A 27 -2.97 10.40 -3.03
C LYS A 27 -1.64 10.09 -2.38
N CYS A 28 -1.62 9.22 -1.38
CA CYS A 28 -0.42 8.76 -0.70
C CYS A 28 0.25 7.56 -1.38
N ILE A 29 -0.33 7.03 -2.45
CA ILE A 29 0.31 5.98 -3.24
C ILE A 29 1.49 6.59 -3.99
N PRO A 30 2.72 6.10 -3.78
CA PRO A 30 3.89 6.67 -4.47
C PRO A 30 3.78 6.50 -5.98
N ASN A 31 4.14 7.56 -6.73
CA ASN A 31 4.18 7.56 -8.19
C ASN A 31 2.84 7.23 -8.86
N LEU A 32 1.75 7.67 -8.25
CA LEU A 32 0.41 7.48 -8.80
C LEU A 32 0.27 8.23 -10.13
N GLU A 33 -0.10 7.51 -11.18
CA GLU A 33 -0.34 8.08 -12.51
C GLU A 33 -1.81 8.36 -12.77
N SER A 34 -2.68 7.44 -12.37
CA SER A 34 -4.12 7.60 -12.56
C SER A 34 -4.90 6.86 -11.49
N LEU A 35 -6.08 7.36 -11.21
CA LEU A 35 -6.99 6.81 -10.23
C LEU A 35 -8.39 6.77 -10.81
N GLU A 36 -9.06 5.63 -10.67
CA GLU A 36 -10.47 5.49 -11.01
C GLU A 36 -11.23 4.99 -9.78
N VAL A 37 -12.04 5.84 -9.20
CA VAL A 37 -12.88 5.46 -8.05
C VAL A 37 -14.19 4.91 -8.60
N LYS A 38 -14.45 3.63 -8.37
CA LYS A 38 -15.64 2.93 -8.85
C LYS A 38 -16.81 3.07 -7.88
N SER A 39 -16.52 3.05 -6.59
CA SER A 39 -17.51 3.20 -5.53
C SER A 39 -16.82 3.64 -4.24
N ALA A 40 -17.57 3.78 -3.17
CA ALA A 40 -17.00 4.10 -1.85
C ALA A 40 -16.06 3.02 -1.33
N SER A 41 -16.13 1.80 -1.87
CA SER A 41 -15.35 0.65 -1.41
C SER A 41 -14.43 0.04 -2.47
N GLU A 42 -14.44 0.55 -3.69
CA GLU A 42 -13.61 0.01 -4.78
C GLU A 42 -12.95 1.11 -5.59
N PHE A 43 -11.69 0.91 -5.90
CA PHE A 43 -10.96 1.79 -6.81
C PHE A 43 -9.87 1.04 -7.55
N SER A 44 -9.45 1.60 -8.69
CA SER A 44 -8.30 1.13 -9.44
C SER A 44 -7.24 2.21 -9.44
N ALA A 45 -6.00 1.83 -9.27
CA ALA A 45 -4.87 2.75 -9.32
C ALA A 45 -3.82 2.25 -10.29
N LYS A 46 -3.27 3.15 -11.08
CA LYS A 46 -2.13 2.88 -11.94
C LYS A 46 -0.95 3.69 -11.43
N PHE A 47 0.14 3.02 -11.15
CA PHE A 47 1.33 3.66 -10.59
C PHE A 47 2.60 2.99 -11.10
N LYS A 48 3.71 3.71 -11.00
CA LYS A 48 5.02 3.14 -11.32
C LYS A 48 5.71 2.69 -10.05
N VAL A 49 6.27 1.50 -10.12
CA VAL A 49 7.05 0.96 -9.02
C VAL A 49 8.50 1.34 -9.26
N GLU A 50 9.08 2.12 -8.34
CA GLU A 50 10.50 2.41 -8.36
C GLU A 50 11.27 1.23 -7.77
N VAL A 51 12.07 0.60 -8.60
CA VAL A 51 12.95 -0.48 -8.15
C VAL A 51 14.28 0.17 -7.77
N PRO A 52 14.84 -0.09 -6.57
CA PRO A 52 16.13 0.44 -6.18
C PRO A 52 17.22 0.06 -7.19
N GLU A 53 18.12 1.00 -7.49
CA GLU A 53 19.24 0.77 -8.44
C GLU A 53 20.08 -0.45 -8.05
N GLU A 54 20.15 -0.73 -6.78
CA GLU A 54 20.89 -1.87 -6.20
C GLU A 54 20.37 -3.21 -6.69
N MET A 55 19.12 -3.29 -7.12
CA MET A 55 18.53 -4.53 -7.62
C MET A 55 18.92 -4.84 -9.05
N ASP A 56 19.51 -3.91 -9.78
CA ASP A 56 20.06 -4.05 -11.13
C ASP A 56 19.24 -4.91 -12.10
N ILE A 57 17.93 -4.77 -12.05
CA ILE A 57 17.02 -5.46 -12.95
C ILE A 57 16.46 -4.44 -13.92
N THR A 58 17.12 -4.29 -15.05
CA THR A 58 16.87 -3.22 -16.03
C THR A 58 15.43 -3.23 -16.54
N TYR A 59 14.85 -4.40 -16.70
CA TYR A 59 13.48 -4.53 -17.20
C TYR A 59 12.40 -4.25 -16.14
N LEU A 60 12.77 -4.15 -14.86
CA LEU A 60 11.84 -3.78 -13.78
C LEU A 60 11.93 -2.29 -13.42
N LYS A 61 12.87 -1.55 -14.01
CA LYS A 61 12.92 -0.09 -13.85
C LYS A 61 11.67 0.49 -14.51
N ASN A 62 10.94 1.32 -13.80
CA ASN A 62 9.69 1.93 -14.28
C ASN A 62 8.57 0.92 -14.58
N LEU A 63 8.47 -0.12 -13.76
CA LEU A 63 7.40 -1.10 -13.89
C LEU A 63 6.03 -0.43 -13.64
N GLY A 64 5.21 -0.32 -14.67
CA GLY A 64 3.84 0.15 -14.53
C GLY A 64 2.97 -0.93 -13.92
N MET A 65 2.28 -0.61 -12.84
CA MET A 65 1.39 -1.55 -12.15
C MET A 65 -0.02 -0.99 -12.12
N LYS A 66 -0.98 -1.81 -12.54
CA LYS A 66 -2.39 -1.48 -12.40
C LYS A 66 -3.00 -2.43 -11.37
N MET A 67 -3.55 -1.87 -10.31
CA MET A 67 -4.15 -2.66 -9.23
C MET A 67 -5.59 -2.25 -8.98
N ASN A 68 -6.41 -3.24 -8.68
CA ASN A 68 -7.78 -3.05 -8.24
C ASN A 68 -7.85 -3.31 -6.74
N PHE A 69 -8.45 -2.37 -6.01
CA PHE A 69 -8.52 -2.42 -4.57
C PHE A 69 -9.97 -2.45 -4.08
N LYS A 70 -10.19 -3.24 -3.04
CA LYS A 70 -11.45 -3.26 -2.30
C LYS A 70 -11.16 -2.88 -0.86
N ILE A 71 -11.96 -1.96 -0.32
CA ILE A 71 -11.83 -1.47 1.05
C ILE A 71 -13.07 -1.87 1.82
N SER A 72 -12.88 -2.35 3.03
CA SER A 72 -13.96 -2.50 3.98
C SER A 72 -13.55 -1.88 5.31
N SER A 73 -14.51 -1.32 6.03
CA SER A 73 -14.26 -0.76 7.35
C SER A 73 -15.24 -1.36 8.35
N HIS A 74 -14.76 -1.61 9.55
CA HIS A 74 -15.52 -2.17 10.63
C HIS A 74 -15.02 -1.59 11.95
N ASP A 75 -15.89 -0.86 12.65
CA ASP A 75 -15.54 -0.12 13.87
C ASP A 75 -14.34 0.81 13.64
N ASN A 76 -13.20 0.54 14.28
CA ASN A 76 -11.97 1.33 14.16
C ASN A 76 -10.92 0.65 13.25
N ALA A 77 -11.34 -0.31 12.44
CA ALA A 77 -10.46 -1.05 11.54
C ALA A 77 -10.82 -0.81 10.09
N VAL A 78 -9.78 -0.77 9.25
CA VAL A 78 -9.91 -0.69 7.79
C VAL A 78 -9.11 -1.85 7.20
N THR A 79 -9.76 -2.62 6.31
CA THR A 79 -9.08 -3.67 5.56
C THR A 79 -9.07 -3.31 4.09
N MET A 80 -7.97 -3.60 3.42
CA MET A 80 -7.83 -3.35 2.00
C MET A 80 -7.25 -4.58 1.33
N HIS A 81 -7.91 -5.02 0.26
CA HIS A 81 -7.45 -6.11 -0.58
C HIS A 81 -7.13 -5.56 -1.96
N GLY A 82 -5.93 -5.80 -2.45
CA GLY A 82 -5.50 -5.37 -3.77
C GLY A 82 -5.01 -6.52 -4.62
N GLU A 83 -5.36 -6.50 -5.89
CA GLU A 83 -4.87 -7.43 -6.89
C GLU A 83 -4.42 -6.67 -8.12
N GLY A 84 -3.26 -7.03 -8.65
CA GLY A 84 -2.73 -6.37 -9.82
C GLY A 84 -1.89 -7.27 -10.69
N ARG A 85 -1.63 -6.79 -11.90
CA ARG A 85 -0.78 -7.46 -12.87
C ARG A 85 0.06 -6.44 -13.62
N SER A 86 1.27 -6.82 -13.92
CA SER A 86 2.13 -6.06 -14.81
C SER A 86 3.10 -7.01 -15.49
N MET A 87 3.16 -6.99 -16.82
CA MET A 87 4.08 -7.79 -17.63
C MET A 87 4.04 -9.29 -17.26
N GLY A 88 2.84 -9.83 -17.02
CA GLY A 88 2.68 -11.23 -16.63
C GLY A 88 2.92 -11.54 -15.16
N LEU A 89 3.37 -10.56 -14.39
CA LEU A 89 3.54 -10.70 -12.95
C LEU A 89 2.23 -10.40 -12.24
N LYS A 90 1.90 -11.22 -11.24
CA LYS A 90 0.71 -11.03 -10.42
C LYS A 90 1.13 -10.58 -9.03
N LEU A 91 0.38 -9.64 -8.47
CA LEU A 91 0.59 -9.16 -7.12
C LEU A 91 -0.73 -9.15 -6.37
N LYS A 92 -0.72 -9.69 -5.17
CA LYS A 92 -1.84 -9.61 -4.23
C LYS A 92 -1.35 -8.98 -2.94
N ILE A 93 -2.16 -8.09 -2.39
CA ILE A 93 -1.84 -7.43 -1.13
C ILE A 93 -3.09 -7.42 -0.24
N ASP A 94 -2.91 -7.75 1.02
CA ASP A 94 -3.93 -7.63 2.05
C ASP A 94 -3.37 -6.79 3.18
N ILE A 95 -4.08 -5.72 3.53
CA ILE A 95 -3.66 -4.79 4.57
C ILE A 95 -4.79 -4.65 5.58
N ASN A 96 -4.46 -4.79 6.86
CA ASN A 96 -5.35 -4.51 7.96
C ASN A 96 -4.77 -3.38 8.80
N VAL A 97 -5.58 -2.38 9.07
CA VAL A 97 -5.20 -1.22 9.88
C VAL A 97 -6.19 -1.05 11.01
N GLU A 98 -5.70 -1.02 12.24
CA GLU A 98 -6.48 -0.67 13.41
C GLU A 98 -6.08 0.72 13.88
N ILE A 99 -7.05 1.54 14.22
CA ILE A 99 -6.83 2.93 14.63
C ILE A 99 -7.29 3.12 16.06
N ILE A 100 -6.39 3.63 16.90
CA ILE A 100 -6.70 4.01 18.27
C ILE A 100 -6.61 5.53 18.33
N GLU A 101 -7.74 6.20 18.51
CA GLU A 101 -7.78 7.65 18.59
C GLU A 101 -7.42 8.14 19.99
N ARG A 102 -6.57 9.17 20.06
CA ARG A 102 -6.20 9.90 21.26
C ARG A 102 -6.53 11.38 21.05
N GLU A 103 -6.44 12.20 22.09
CA GLU A 103 -6.76 13.63 21.98
C GLU A 103 -5.91 14.41 20.99
N ALA A 104 -4.60 14.18 21.01
CA ALA A 104 -3.66 14.93 20.19
C ALA A 104 -3.14 14.17 18.98
N TYR A 105 -3.36 12.86 18.91
CA TYR A 105 -2.83 12.00 17.85
C TYR A 105 -3.64 10.70 17.77
N SER A 106 -3.39 9.91 16.76
CA SER A 106 -3.92 8.54 16.63
C SER A 106 -2.77 7.56 16.54
N ILE A 107 -3.01 6.34 16.97
CA ILE A 107 -2.07 5.24 16.80
C ILE A 107 -2.62 4.34 15.69
N MET A 108 -1.82 4.16 14.66
CA MET A 108 -2.13 3.28 13.53
C MET A 108 -1.32 2.01 13.67
N SER A 109 -2.01 0.89 13.97
CA SER A 109 -1.39 -0.43 14.02
C SER A 109 -1.79 -1.19 12.76
N TRP A 110 -0.83 -1.66 12.00
CA TRP A 110 -1.11 -2.27 10.70
C TRP A 110 -0.34 -3.56 10.50
N ASN A 111 -0.90 -4.42 9.66
CA ASN A 111 -0.20 -5.58 9.13
C ASN A 111 -0.56 -5.73 7.64
N ALA A 112 0.37 -6.23 6.88
CA ALA A 112 0.23 -6.42 5.45
C ALA A 112 0.81 -7.76 5.04
N SER A 113 0.14 -8.42 4.10
CA SER A 113 0.63 -9.65 3.48
C SER A 113 0.73 -9.42 1.98
N PHE A 114 1.87 -9.78 1.39
CA PHE A 114 2.09 -9.71 -0.05
C PHE A 114 2.30 -11.09 -0.62
N ASP A 115 1.64 -11.35 -1.74
CA ASP A 115 1.96 -12.48 -2.59
C ASP A 115 2.42 -11.91 -3.94
N ALA A 116 3.71 -11.92 -4.15
CA ALA A 116 4.35 -11.39 -5.34
C ALA A 116 4.70 -12.46 -6.37
N GLY A 117 4.36 -13.72 -6.10
CA GLY A 117 4.50 -14.84 -7.04
C GLY A 117 5.90 -14.96 -7.63
N LEU A 118 5.99 -14.87 -8.96
CA LEU A 118 7.25 -15.01 -9.68
C LEU A 118 8.29 -13.96 -9.31
N LEU A 119 7.86 -12.73 -9.00
CA LEU A 119 8.77 -11.66 -8.61
C LEU A 119 9.53 -12.02 -7.33
N GLU A 120 8.87 -12.71 -6.41
CA GLU A 120 9.49 -13.19 -5.17
C GLU A 120 10.60 -14.22 -5.45
N LYS A 121 10.40 -15.06 -6.45
CA LYS A 121 11.42 -16.03 -6.89
C LYS A 121 12.60 -15.36 -7.58
N LEU A 122 12.36 -14.31 -8.34
CA LEU A 122 13.40 -13.59 -9.07
C LEU A 122 14.25 -12.70 -8.18
N LEU A 123 13.68 -12.03 -7.22
CA LEU A 123 14.36 -11.05 -6.37
C LEU A 123 14.75 -11.57 -4.99
N GLY A 124 14.04 -12.58 -4.50
CA GLY A 124 14.19 -13.06 -3.14
C GLY A 124 13.34 -12.25 -2.16
N LYS A 125 12.94 -12.90 -1.07
CA LYS A 125 12.03 -12.31 -0.07
C LYS A 125 12.61 -11.08 0.61
N GLU A 126 13.91 -11.08 0.92
CA GLU A 126 14.56 -9.97 1.60
C GLU A 126 14.54 -8.67 0.81
N LYS A 127 14.82 -8.75 -0.49
CA LYS A 127 14.82 -7.58 -1.37
C LYS A 127 13.40 -7.02 -1.55
N ILE A 128 12.42 -7.89 -1.69
CA ILE A 128 11.02 -7.47 -1.80
C ILE A 128 10.58 -6.82 -0.49
N LYS A 129 10.99 -7.33 0.65
CA LYS A 129 10.70 -6.74 1.95
C LYS A 129 11.30 -5.34 2.08
N GLU A 130 12.57 -5.16 1.74
CA GLU A 130 13.22 -3.84 1.76
C GLU A 130 12.51 -2.84 0.87
N PHE A 131 12.15 -3.26 -0.32
CA PHE A 131 11.43 -2.45 -1.28
C PHE A 131 10.04 -2.06 -0.76
N SER A 132 9.33 -3.03 -0.17
CA SER A 132 7.99 -2.81 0.42
C SER A 132 8.07 -1.87 1.62
N ASP A 133 9.07 -2.02 2.47
CA ASP A 133 9.29 -1.14 3.62
C ASP A 133 9.50 0.32 3.16
N SER A 134 10.23 0.53 2.08
CA SER A 134 10.44 1.85 1.51
C SER A 134 9.13 2.50 1.04
N ILE A 135 8.28 1.73 0.38
CA ILE A 135 6.97 2.21 -0.09
C ILE A 135 6.08 2.56 1.11
N ILE A 136 6.04 1.68 2.10
CA ILE A 136 5.23 1.88 3.30
C ILE A 136 5.68 3.13 4.06
N LEU A 137 6.98 3.35 4.18
CA LEU A 137 7.52 4.54 4.83
C LEU A 137 7.03 5.82 4.15
N LYS A 138 7.07 5.87 2.83
CA LYS A 138 6.58 7.02 2.05
C LYS A 138 5.08 7.23 2.25
N MET A 139 4.32 6.15 2.29
CA MET A 139 2.88 6.23 2.54
C MET A 139 2.57 6.76 3.94
N VAL A 140 3.28 6.28 4.95
CA VAL A 140 3.11 6.74 6.33
C VAL A 140 3.46 8.22 6.47
N GLU A 141 4.55 8.67 5.84
CA GLU A 141 4.92 10.08 5.83
C GLU A 141 3.84 10.96 5.21
N CYS A 142 3.26 10.52 4.11
CA CYS A 142 2.16 11.21 3.45
C CYS A 142 0.91 11.26 4.35
N ILE A 143 0.55 10.15 4.94
CA ILE A 143 -0.62 10.05 5.84
C ILE A 143 -0.45 10.98 7.04
N ASN A 144 0.76 11.11 7.53
CA ASN A 144 1.08 11.92 8.70
C ASN A 144 1.24 13.43 8.40
N SER A 145 1.24 13.80 7.17
CA SER A 145 1.44 15.22 6.78
C SER A 145 0.16 16.07 6.85
#